data_83957abad7e5cb965bcbc6f6beb75a31
#
_entry.id   83957abad7e5cb965bcbc6f6beb75a31
#
_cell.length_a   1.000
_cell.length_b   1.000
_cell.length_c   1.000
_cell.angle_alpha   90.00
_cell.angle_beta   90.00
_cell.angle_gamma   90.00
#
_symmetry.space_group_name_H-M   'P 1'
#
loop_
_entity.id
_entity.type
_entity.pdbx_description
1 polymer ?
#
loop_
_entity_poly.entity_id
_entity_poly.type
_entity_poly.pdbx_seq_one_letter_code
_entity_poly.pdbx_strand_id
1 'polypeptide(L)'
;MEYEDKARFASERLLGYTKDPSGWKVCKKSNDVVVSWRPSQEYPGNVYKGEALVNGGLLKVWECLKPIPNGLRVKWDSNVKKFELLQQITEDVSVCRTVTPSAAMGIISPRDFVDVIVVKKYEDGTVSSNATNVLHSSCPPQPGFIRGFNHPCGCVCVPAPGEPNKTQVFTVFQTDLGGLLPRSVVESFFPSSMVEFYSHLTKAVKSLKDF
;
A
#
# COMPACT_ATOMS: atom_id res chain seq x y z
N MET A 1 -0.45 14.18 -18.83
CA MET A 1 -1.90 13.95 -18.67
C MET A 1 -2.15 12.63 -17.95
N GLU A 2 -1.67 11.60 -18.55
CA GLU A 2 -2.03 10.25 -18.11
C GLU A 2 -1.66 9.95 -16.67
N TYR A 3 -0.51 10.41 -16.22
CA TYR A 3 -0.08 10.17 -14.84
C TYR A 3 -0.98 10.86 -13.82
N GLU A 4 -1.30 12.11 -14.05
CA GLU A 4 -2.16 12.86 -13.13
C GLU A 4 -3.59 12.34 -13.11
N ASP A 5 -4.13 11.92 -14.27
CA ASP A 5 -5.46 11.32 -14.36
C ASP A 5 -5.53 9.99 -13.64
N LYS A 6 -4.51 9.14 -13.84
CA LYS A 6 -4.42 7.85 -13.15
C LYS A 6 -4.23 8.02 -11.65
N ALA A 7 -3.46 9.01 -11.25
CA ALA A 7 -3.28 9.35 -9.84
C ALA A 7 -4.61 9.75 -9.19
N ARG A 8 -5.38 10.59 -9.87
CA ARG A 8 -6.71 11.00 -9.41
C ARG A 8 -7.65 9.80 -9.30
N PHE A 9 -7.68 8.96 -10.31
CA PHE A 9 -8.47 7.73 -10.31
C PHE A 9 -8.11 6.86 -9.11
N ALA A 10 -6.82 6.63 -8.87
CA ALA A 10 -6.36 5.84 -7.72
C ALA A 10 -6.84 6.42 -6.39
N SER A 11 -6.71 7.74 -6.21
CA SER A 11 -7.11 8.37 -4.95
C SER A 11 -8.62 8.31 -4.72
N GLU A 12 -9.43 8.48 -5.77
CA GLU A 12 -10.88 8.38 -5.66
C GLU A 12 -11.32 6.96 -5.32
N ARG A 13 -10.71 5.97 -5.97
CA ARG A 13 -11.03 4.57 -5.70
C ARG A 13 -10.63 4.15 -4.29
N LEU A 14 -9.46 4.57 -3.85
CA LEU A 14 -8.97 4.23 -2.51
C LEU A 14 -9.88 4.82 -1.42
N LEU A 15 -10.24 6.08 -1.57
CA LEU A 15 -11.17 6.71 -0.64
C LEU A 15 -12.52 5.99 -0.62
N GLY A 16 -13.02 5.59 -1.78
CA GLY A 16 -14.24 4.80 -1.91
C GLY A 16 -14.15 3.47 -1.17
N TYR A 17 -13.05 2.74 -1.31
CA TYR A 17 -12.86 1.47 -0.62
C TYR A 17 -12.81 1.63 0.90
N THR A 18 -12.28 2.72 1.42
CA THR A 18 -12.22 2.95 2.85
C THR A 18 -13.58 3.37 3.44
N LYS A 19 -14.43 3.99 2.65
CA LYS A 19 -15.73 4.52 3.10
C LYS A 19 -16.89 3.56 2.87
N ASP A 20 -16.82 2.70 1.85
CA ASP A 20 -17.90 1.78 1.52
C ASP A 20 -17.80 0.51 2.38
N PRO A 21 -18.77 0.26 3.27
CA PRO A 21 -18.74 -0.93 4.13
C PRO A 21 -19.29 -2.18 3.45
N SER A 22 -19.83 -2.08 2.24
CA SER A 22 -20.60 -3.16 1.63
C SER A 22 -19.72 -4.19 0.90
N GLY A 23 -20.14 -5.45 0.98
CA GLY A 23 -19.55 -6.53 0.20
C GLY A 23 -18.22 -7.08 0.72
N TRP A 24 -17.70 -6.54 1.82
CA TRP A 24 -16.45 -7.02 2.41
C TRP A 24 -16.67 -8.26 3.26
N LYS A 25 -15.78 -9.23 3.10
CA LYS A 25 -15.75 -10.44 3.92
C LYS A 25 -14.46 -10.47 4.73
N VAL A 26 -14.59 -10.59 6.05
CA VAL A 26 -13.41 -10.71 6.92
C VAL A 26 -12.74 -12.05 6.65
N CYS A 27 -11.45 -12.02 6.35
CA CYS A 27 -10.67 -13.23 6.11
C CYS A 27 -9.58 -13.46 7.15
N LYS A 28 -9.18 -12.45 7.90
CA LYS A 28 -8.17 -12.61 8.94
C LYS A 28 -8.33 -11.53 10.01
N LYS A 29 -8.18 -11.94 11.26
CA LYS A 29 -8.08 -11.05 12.42
C LYS A 29 -6.86 -11.46 13.22
N SER A 30 -6.04 -10.49 13.61
CA SER A 30 -4.87 -10.74 14.43
C SER A 30 -4.57 -9.51 15.25
N ASN A 31 -4.57 -9.66 16.58
CA ASN A 31 -4.53 -8.53 17.49
C ASN A 31 -5.65 -7.56 17.14
N ASP A 32 -5.34 -6.29 16.88
CA ASP A 32 -6.34 -5.29 16.53
C ASP A 32 -6.45 -5.05 15.03
N VAL A 33 -5.86 -5.93 14.22
CA VAL A 33 -5.87 -5.83 12.76
C VAL A 33 -6.99 -6.68 12.18
N VAL A 34 -7.81 -6.08 11.33
CA VAL A 34 -8.85 -6.77 10.58
C VAL A 34 -8.54 -6.69 9.10
N VAL A 35 -8.48 -7.84 8.44
CA VAL A 35 -8.29 -7.92 6.99
C VAL A 35 -9.54 -8.46 6.36
N SER A 36 -10.05 -7.74 5.36
CA SER A 36 -11.24 -8.10 4.60
C SER A 36 -10.93 -8.14 3.12
N TRP A 37 -11.76 -8.80 2.34
CA TRP A 37 -11.60 -8.87 0.89
C TRP A 37 -12.95 -8.78 0.19
N ARG A 38 -12.91 -8.42 -1.09
CA ARG A 38 -14.02 -8.56 -2.02
C ARG A 38 -13.46 -8.66 -3.44
N PRO A 39 -14.24 -9.14 -4.43
CA PRO A 39 -13.78 -9.16 -5.83
C PRO A 39 -13.44 -7.76 -6.31
N SER A 40 -12.36 -7.64 -7.08
CA SER A 40 -11.96 -6.37 -7.66
C SER A 40 -12.85 -6.00 -8.85
N GLN A 41 -13.06 -4.70 -9.04
CA GLN A 41 -13.72 -4.17 -10.23
C GLN A 41 -12.71 -3.80 -11.32
N GLU A 42 -11.42 -3.76 -11.00
CA GLU A 42 -10.36 -3.30 -11.90
C GLU A 42 -9.60 -4.43 -12.58
N TYR A 43 -9.61 -5.64 -12.02
CA TYR A 43 -8.94 -6.79 -12.60
C TYR A 43 -9.57 -8.09 -12.08
N PRO A 44 -9.32 -9.26 -12.74
CA PRO A 44 -9.89 -10.54 -12.28
C PRO A 44 -9.14 -11.11 -11.07
N GLY A 45 -9.28 -10.47 -9.94
CA GLY A 45 -8.69 -10.83 -8.67
C GLY A 45 -9.44 -10.16 -7.54
N ASN A 46 -8.82 -10.12 -6.36
CA ASN A 46 -9.45 -9.57 -5.17
C ASN A 46 -8.81 -8.25 -4.74
N VAL A 47 -9.60 -7.40 -4.11
CA VAL A 47 -9.10 -6.27 -3.34
C VAL A 47 -9.15 -6.64 -1.86
N TYR A 48 -8.06 -6.36 -1.15
CA TYR A 48 -7.92 -6.60 0.29
C TYR A 48 -7.84 -5.27 1.01
N LYS A 49 -8.56 -5.18 2.12
CA LYS A 49 -8.53 -3.99 2.98
C LYS A 49 -8.11 -4.40 4.38
N GLY A 50 -7.05 -3.80 4.87
CA GLY A 50 -6.63 -3.90 6.26
C GLY A 50 -7.04 -2.66 7.01
N GLU A 51 -7.37 -2.81 8.30
CA GLU A 51 -7.68 -1.69 9.16
C GLU A 51 -7.23 -1.96 10.57
N ALA A 52 -6.63 -0.95 11.18
CA ALA A 52 -6.18 -1.02 12.57
C ALA A 52 -6.02 0.38 13.15
N LEU A 53 -6.21 0.48 14.45
CA LEU A 53 -5.89 1.68 15.21
C LEU A 53 -4.45 1.57 15.69
N VAL A 54 -3.60 2.49 15.23
CA VAL A 54 -2.17 2.49 15.53
C VAL A 54 -1.88 3.49 16.65
N ASN A 55 -1.10 3.07 17.65
CA ASN A 55 -0.68 3.91 18.76
C ASN A 55 0.43 4.85 18.32
N GLY A 56 0.04 6.01 17.83
CA GLY A 56 0.92 7.07 17.38
C GLY A 56 0.08 8.17 16.75
N GLY A 57 0.50 9.42 16.92
CA GLY A 57 -0.16 10.54 16.26
C GLY A 57 0.01 10.50 14.75
N LEU A 58 -0.84 11.24 14.06
CA LEU A 58 -0.90 11.23 12.60
C LEU A 58 0.45 11.50 11.95
N LEU A 59 1.17 12.53 12.41
CA LEU A 59 2.46 12.92 11.81
C LEU A 59 3.50 11.82 11.96
N LYS A 60 3.51 11.16 13.10
CA LYS A 60 4.45 10.09 13.41
C LYS A 60 4.19 8.86 12.56
N VAL A 61 2.92 8.47 12.44
CA VAL A 61 2.50 7.34 11.61
C VAL A 61 2.78 7.63 10.13
N TRP A 62 2.45 8.84 9.68
CA TRP A 62 2.70 9.25 8.31
C TRP A 62 4.19 9.28 7.97
N GLU A 63 5.04 9.69 8.89
CA GLU A 63 6.49 9.66 8.69
C GLU A 63 7.00 8.26 8.34
N CYS A 64 6.40 7.23 8.94
CA CYS A 64 6.73 5.84 8.62
C CYS A 64 6.20 5.39 7.25
N LEU A 65 5.10 5.97 6.77
CA LEU A 65 4.36 5.49 5.60
C LEU A 65 4.58 6.31 4.33
N LYS A 66 5.00 7.56 4.44
CA LYS A 66 5.09 8.43 3.27
C LYS A 66 5.97 7.82 2.16
N PRO A 67 5.53 7.90 0.90
CA PRO A 67 6.18 7.21 -0.22
C PRO A 67 7.33 8.05 -0.80
N ILE A 68 8.46 8.08 -0.11
CA ILE A 68 9.64 8.80 -0.57
C ILE A 68 10.85 7.86 -0.66
N PRO A 69 11.75 8.08 -1.64
CA PRO A 69 13.01 7.35 -1.70
C PRO A 69 13.84 7.65 -0.45
N ASN A 70 14.53 6.64 0.05
CA ASN A 70 15.35 6.75 1.27
C ASN A 70 14.55 7.13 2.53
N GLY A 71 13.23 6.98 2.50
CA GLY A 71 12.38 7.16 3.66
C GLY A 71 12.41 5.95 4.60
N LEU A 72 11.61 6.04 5.65
CA LEU A 72 11.58 4.99 6.67
C LEU A 72 10.94 3.69 6.18
N ARG A 73 10.03 3.76 5.21
CA ARG A 73 9.28 2.61 4.69
C ARG A 73 10.20 1.46 4.28
N VAL A 74 11.26 1.75 3.55
CA VAL A 74 12.22 0.75 3.07
C VAL A 74 12.94 0.06 4.23
N LYS A 75 13.07 0.74 5.35
CA LYS A 75 13.80 0.22 6.52
C LYS A 75 12.98 -0.76 7.36
N TRP A 76 11.67 -0.54 7.46
CA TRP A 76 10.84 -1.36 8.34
C TRP A 76 9.88 -2.30 7.60
N ASP A 77 9.50 -1.99 6.35
CA ASP A 77 8.53 -2.79 5.59
C ASP A 77 9.23 -3.93 4.86
N SER A 78 9.06 -5.14 5.37
CA SER A 78 9.69 -6.34 4.79
C SER A 78 9.20 -6.67 3.38
N ASN A 79 8.08 -6.10 2.95
CA ASN A 79 7.55 -6.28 1.60
C ASN A 79 8.24 -5.36 0.58
N VAL A 80 9.02 -4.41 1.03
CA VAL A 80 9.70 -3.45 0.16
C VAL A 80 11.20 -3.61 0.30
N LYS A 81 11.82 -4.18 -0.74
CA LYS A 81 13.27 -4.33 -0.79
C LYS A 81 13.95 -3.07 -1.32
N LYS A 82 13.31 -2.41 -2.29
CA LYS A 82 13.86 -1.23 -2.94
C LYS A 82 12.72 -0.33 -3.41
N PHE A 83 12.92 0.97 -3.32
CA PHE A 83 11.95 1.97 -3.76
C PHE A 83 12.71 3.09 -4.47
N GLU A 84 12.43 3.28 -5.76
CA GLU A 84 13.16 4.22 -6.62
C GLU A 84 12.22 5.24 -7.24
N LEU A 85 12.63 6.51 -7.22
CA LEU A 85 11.94 7.56 -7.95
C LEU A 85 12.35 7.49 -9.43
N LEU A 86 11.39 7.33 -10.34
CA LEU A 86 11.62 7.38 -11.78
C LEU A 86 11.40 8.78 -12.33
N GLN A 87 10.36 9.46 -11.88
CA GLN A 87 10.06 10.81 -12.35
C GLN A 87 9.17 11.54 -11.33
N GLN A 88 9.50 12.78 -11.05
CA GLN A 88 8.63 13.68 -10.28
C GLN A 88 7.75 14.43 -11.26
N ILE A 89 6.42 14.29 -11.14
CA ILE A 89 5.47 14.92 -12.05
C ILE A 89 5.02 16.27 -11.50
N THR A 90 4.55 16.28 -10.25
CA THR A 90 4.22 17.51 -9.51
C THR A 90 4.79 17.35 -8.10
N GLU A 91 4.55 18.33 -7.24
CA GLU A 91 4.96 18.23 -5.84
C GLU A 91 4.39 16.97 -5.15
N ASP A 92 3.15 16.60 -5.49
CA ASP A 92 2.43 15.50 -4.84
C ASP A 92 2.33 14.23 -5.68
N VAL A 93 2.75 14.27 -6.95
CA VAL A 93 2.62 13.15 -7.88
C VAL A 93 3.99 12.71 -8.38
N SER A 94 4.28 11.43 -8.22
CA SER A 94 5.54 10.83 -8.68
C SER A 94 5.30 9.50 -9.36
N VAL A 95 6.26 9.07 -10.19
CA VAL A 95 6.29 7.72 -10.76
C VAL A 95 7.47 7.01 -10.13
N CYS A 96 7.21 5.84 -9.56
CA CYS A 96 8.19 5.10 -8.77
C CYS A 96 8.23 3.64 -9.17
N ARG A 97 9.38 3.02 -8.91
CA ARG A 97 9.55 1.57 -9.02
C ARG A 97 9.74 0.98 -7.63
N THR A 98 8.97 -0.04 -7.32
CA THR A 98 9.09 -0.79 -6.07
C THR A 98 9.56 -2.20 -6.40
N VAL A 99 10.56 -2.69 -5.67
CA VAL A 99 11.05 -4.07 -5.76
C VAL A 99 10.65 -4.79 -4.50
N THR A 100 10.04 -5.97 -4.66
CA THR A 100 9.67 -6.83 -3.54
C THR A 100 10.58 -8.05 -3.50
N PRO A 101 10.90 -8.58 -2.30
CA PRO A 101 11.69 -9.79 -2.18
C PRO A 101 10.87 -11.02 -2.55
N SER A 102 11.53 -12.17 -2.64
CA SER A 102 10.82 -13.44 -2.74
C SER A 102 9.97 -13.65 -1.48
N ALA A 103 8.88 -14.40 -1.61
CA ALA A 103 7.92 -14.63 -0.55
C ALA A 103 7.37 -16.06 -0.63
N ALA A 104 6.57 -16.46 0.38
CA ALA A 104 5.93 -17.77 0.43
C ALA A 104 6.95 -18.89 0.24
N MET A 105 8.06 -18.85 0.99
CA MET A 105 9.13 -19.84 0.96
C MET A 105 9.73 -20.05 -0.43
N GLY A 106 9.82 -18.97 -1.21
CA GLY A 106 10.39 -18.97 -2.57
C GLY A 106 9.40 -19.26 -3.69
N ILE A 107 8.15 -19.57 -3.40
CA ILE A 107 7.13 -19.83 -4.41
C ILE A 107 6.83 -18.55 -5.19
N ILE A 108 6.81 -17.40 -4.49
CA ILE A 108 6.63 -16.10 -5.13
C ILE A 108 8.03 -15.50 -5.31
N SER A 109 8.53 -15.51 -6.55
CA SER A 109 9.83 -14.90 -6.87
C SER A 109 9.75 -13.36 -6.79
N PRO A 110 10.90 -12.66 -6.73
CA PRO A 110 10.88 -11.19 -6.66
C PRO A 110 10.08 -10.54 -7.79
N ARG A 111 9.30 -9.53 -7.43
CA ARG A 111 8.53 -8.71 -8.37
C ARG A 111 9.07 -7.30 -8.38
N ASP A 112 8.79 -6.59 -9.47
CA ASP A 112 8.86 -5.16 -9.46
C ASP A 112 7.53 -4.57 -9.95
N PHE A 113 7.29 -3.33 -9.55
CA PHE A 113 6.07 -2.59 -9.86
C PHE A 113 6.45 -1.18 -10.28
N VAL A 114 5.79 -0.67 -11.31
CA VAL A 114 5.94 0.73 -11.71
C VAL A 114 4.58 1.40 -11.54
N ASP A 115 4.53 2.38 -10.67
CA ASP A 115 3.29 3.02 -10.25
C ASP A 115 3.41 4.54 -10.31
N VAL A 116 2.30 5.20 -10.64
CA VAL A 116 2.11 6.60 -10.27
C VAL A 116 1.57 6.64 -8.85
N ILE A 117 2.11 7.55 -8.06
CA ILE A 117 1.74 7.71 -6.64
C ILE A 117 1.36 9.16 -6.41
N VAL A 118 0.24 9.39 -5.73
CA VAL A 118 -0.16 10.72 -5.30
C VAL A 118 -0.42 10.75 -3.80
N VAL A 119 0.09 11.78 -3.15
CA VAL A 119 -0.18 12.08 -1.73
C VAL A 119 -1.33 13.06 -1.68
N LYS A 120 -2.37 12.73 -0.92
CA LYS A 120 -3.54 13.59 -0.70
C LYS A 120 -3.63 13.97 0.76
N LYS A 121 -3.92 15.24 1.01
CA LYS A 121 -4.20 15.78 2.35
C LYS A 121 -5.61 16.33 2.32
N TYR A 122 -6.41 15.92 3.30
CA TYR A 122 -7.83 16.29 3.39
C TYR A 122 -8.05 17.27 4.52
N GLU A 123 -9.17 17.99 4.47
CA GLU A 123 -9.49 19.05 5.45
C GLU A 123 -9.58 18.55 6.89
N ASP A 124 -10.02 17.30 7.08
CA ASP A 124 -10.14 16.70 8.41
C ASP A 124 -8.82 16.21 9.00
N GLY A 125 -7.70 16.45 8.31
CA GLY A 125 -6.38 15.98 8.71
C GLY A 125 -5.99 14.62 8.12
N THR A 126 -6.90 13.91 7.48
CA THR A 126 -6.60 12.64 6.80
C THR A 126 -5.52 12.86 5.76
N VAL A 127 -4.57 11.93 5.69
CA VAL A 127 -3.52 11.93 4.67
C VAL A 127 -3.45 10.54 4.04
N SER A 128 -3.29 10.49 2.73
CA SER A 128 -3.25 9.22 2.01
C SER A 128 -2.13 9.16 0.97
N SER A 129 -1.64 7.95 0.75
CA SER A 129 -0.76 7.60 -0.36
C SER A 129 -1.55 6.67 -1.28
N ASN A 130 -1.68 7.05 -2.54
CA ASN A 130 -2.53 6.37 -3.51
C ASN A 130 -1.73 6.03 -4.74
N ALA A 131 -1.82 4.79 -5.20
CA ALA A 131 -1.00 4.31 -6.30
C ALA A 131 -1.81 3.46 -7.27
N THR A 132 -1.38 3.44 -8.52
CA THR A 132 -1.86 2.49 -9.53
C THR A 132 -0.78 2.33 -10.59
N ASN A 133 -0.79 1.20 -11.29
CA ASN A 133 0.20 0.89 -12.32
C ASN A 133 0.18 1.88 -13.47
N VAL A 134 1.37 2.16 -14.00
CA VAL A 134 1.57 2.95 -15.21
C VAL A 134 2.71 2.35 -16.01
N LEU A 135 2.80 2.72 -17.27
CA LEU A 135 3.97 2.45 -18.10
C LEU A 135 4.89 3.66 -17.99
N HIS A 136 6.19 3.41 -17.95
CA HIS A 136 7.20 4.48 -17.99
C HIS A 136 8.33 4.08 -18.92
N SER A 137 8.71 4.96 -19.84
CA SER A 137 9.68 4.67 -20.90
C SER A 137 11.07 4.30 -20.36
N SER A 138 11.47 4.84 -19.21
CA SER A 138 12.77 4.54 -18.61
C SER A 138 12.79 3.22 -17.85
N CYS A 139 11.65 2.56 -17.67
CA CYS A 139 11.58 1.34 -16.89
C CYS A 139 10.67 0.28 -17.51
N PRO A 140 11.08 -0.28 -18.66
CA PRO A 140 10.41 -1.48 -19.20
C PRO A 140 10.61 -2.66 -18.26
N PRO A 141 9.97 -3.82 -18.51
CA PRO A 141 10.21 -5.00 -17.70
C PRO A 141 11.71 -5.29 -17.54
N GLN A 142 12.12 -5.59 -16.31
CA GLN A 142 13.53 -5.72 -15.95
C GLN A 142 13.96 -7.19 -15.84
N PRO A 143 15.17 -7.55 -16.27
CA PRO A 143 15.70 -8.91 -16.10
C PRO A 143 15.74 -9.29 -14.61
N GLY A 144 15.38 -10.53 -14.32
CA GLY A 144 15.41 -11.05 -12.95
C GLY A 144 14.16 -10.77 -12.13
N PHE A 145 13.19 -10.03 -12.68
CA PHE A 145 11.94 -9.70 -12.01
C PHE A 145 10.74 -10.02 -12.89
N ILE A 146 9.67 -10.49 -12.25
CA ILE A 146 8.37 -10.54 -12.90
C ILE A 146 7.70 -9.19 -12.63
N ARG A 147 7.27 -8.49 -13.70
CA ARG A 147 6.55 -7.24 -13.57
C ARG A 147 5.15 -7.53 -13.05
N GLY A 148 4.87 -7.10 -11.83
CA GLY A 148 3.52 -7.12 -11.28
C GLY A 148 2.77 -5.83 -11.62
N PHE A 149 1.47 -5.82 -11.37
CA PHE A 149 0.62 -4.66 -11.63
C PHE A 149 -0.21 -4.36 -10.39
N ASN A 150 0.01 -3.18 -9.82
CA ASN A 150 -0.87 -2.67 -8.78
C ASN A 150 -2.05 -1.96 -9.42
N HIS A 151 -3.25 -2.35 -9.02
CA HIS A 151 -4.47 -1.61 -9.28
C HIS A 151 -4.66 -0.64 -8.11
N PRO A 152 -5.64 0.28 -8.12
CA PRO A 152 -5.71 1.30 -7.08
C PRO A 152 -5.48 0.74 -5.67
N CYS A 153 -4.44 1.21 -5.01
CA CYS A 153 -3.96 0.70 -3.73
C CYS A 153 -3.28 1.81 -2.93
N GLY A 154 -2.96 1.54 -1.69
CA GLY A 154 -2.20 2.45 -0.84
C GLY A 154 -2.66 2.45 0.61
N CYS A 155 -2.43 3.57 1.29
CA CYS A 155 -2.72 3.74 2.71
C CYS A 155 -3.50 5.02 2.95
N VAL A 156 -4.44 4.98 3.89
CA VAL A 156 -5.19 6.14 4.34
C VAL A 156 -5.05 6.25 5.85
N CYS A 157 -4.49 7.37 6.32
CA CYS A 157 -4.28 7.64 7.74
C CYS A 157 -5.29 8.68 8.21
N VAL A 158 -6.16 8.28 9.13
CA VAL A 158 -7.24 9.12 9.64
C VAL A 158 -6.97 9.44 11.11
N PRO A 159 -6.98 10.73 11.49
CA PRO A 159 -6.85 11.08 12.92
C PRO A 159 -7.99 10.43 13.72
N ALA A 160 -7.66 9.77 14.82
CA ALA A 160 -8.69 9.18 15.69
C ALA A 160 -9.43 10.29 16.45
N PRO A 161 -10.77 10.37 16.35
CA PRO A 161 -11.51 11.43 17.03
C PRO A 161 -11.30 11.40 18.55
N GLY A 162 -10.90 12.55 19.12
CA GLY A 162 -10.67 12.67 20.55
C GLY A 162 -9.41 12.00 21.09
N GLU A 163 -8.61 11.39 20.21
CA GLU A 163 -7.40 10.65 20.60
C GLU A 163 -6.20 11.09 19.73
N PRO A 164 -5.54 12.23 20.06
CA PRO A 164 -4.49 12.79 19.23
C PRO A 164 -3.24 11.91 19.10
N ASN A 165 -3.09 10.92 19.97
CA ASN A 165 -1.96 9.99 19.96
C ASN A 165 -2.31 8.67 19.27
N LYS A 166 -3.43 8.60 18.56
CA LYS A 166 -3.85 7.41 17.81
C LYS A 166 -4.27 7.76 16.40
N THR A 167 -4.00 6.85 15.47
CA THR A 167 -4.31 7.01 14.05
C THR A 167 -4.99 5.75 13.54
N GLN A 168 -6.13 5.91 12.90
CA GLN A 168 -6.78 4.82 12.17
C GLN A 168 -6.07 4.68 10.83
N VAL A 169 -5.50 3.51 10.57
CA VAL A 169 -4.78 3.23 9.33
C VAL A 169 -5.53 2.19 8.52
N PHE A 170 -5.95 2.59 7.32
CA PHE A 170 -6.49 1.69 6.31
C PHE A 170 -5.41 1.38 5.28
N THR A 171 -5.31 0.13 4.87
CA THR A 171 -4.47 -0.27 3.74
C THR A 171 -5.34 -0.97 2.72
N VAL A 172 -5.08 -0.72 1.46
CA VAL A 172 -5.76 -1.38 0.35
C VAL A 172 -4.69 -2.01 -0.53
N PHE A 173 -4.75 -3.33 -0.68
CA PHE A 173 -3.89 -4.09 -1.56
C PHE A 173 -4.72 -4.64 -2.69
N GLN A 174 -4.31 -4.35 -3.92
CA GLN A 174 -5.02 -4.78 -5.11
C GLN A 174 -3.98 -5.06 -6.19
N THR A 175 -3.35 -6.24 -6.09
CA THR A 175 -2.13 -6.53 -6.84
C THR A 175 -2.27 -7.80 -7.67
N ASP A 176 -2.00 -7.67 -8.96
CA ASP A 176 -1.78 -8.80 -9.84
C ASP A 176 -0.27 -9.10 -9.81
N LEU A 177 0.08 -10.20 -9.15
CA LEU A 177 1.48 -10.61 -9.00
C LEU A 177 2.08 -11.11 -10.32
N GLY A 178 1.25 -11.47 -11.30
CA GLY A 178 1.73 -12.06 -12.56
C GLY A 178 2.32 -13.45 -12.35
N GLY A 179 2.80 -14.05 -13.42
CA GLY A 179 3.38 -15.38 -13.39
C GLY A 179 2.35 -16.47 -13.17
N LEU A 180 2.85 -17.70 -13.02
CA LEU A 180 2.01 -18.87 -12.80
C LEU A 180 2.05 -19.25 -11.32
N LEU A 181 1.18 -18.61 -10.53
CA LEU A 181 1.09 -18.87 -9.09
C LEU A 181 -0.17 -19.64 -8.75
N PRO A 182 -0.09 -20.66 -7.86
CA PRO A 182 -1.29 -21.30 -7.34
C PRO A 182 -2.21 -20.29 -6.68
N ARG A 183 -3.49 -20.37 -6.97
CA ARG A 183 -4.48 -19.43 -6.40
C ARG A 183 -4.49 -19.47 -4.87
N SER A 184 -4.38 -20.66 -4.29
CA SER A 184 -4.34 -20.81 -2.84
C SER A 184 -3.16 -20.08 -2.18
N VAL A 185 -2.01 -20.04 -2.87
CA VAL A 185 -0.82 -19.32 -2.39
C VAL A 185 -1.08 -17.82 -2.37
N VAL A 186 -1.65 -17.28 -3.45
CA VAL A 186 -1.96 -15.85 -3.56
C VAL A 186 -3.00 -15.44 -2.50
N GLU A 187 -4.08 -16.22 -2.36
CA GLU A 187 -5.15 -15.92 -1.40
C GLU A 187 -4.70 -16.00 0.06
N SER A 188 -3.72 -16.83 0.35
CA SER A 188 -3.12 -16.93 1.69
C SER A 188 -2.09 -15.84 1.93
N PHE A 189 -1.35 -15.45 0.90
CA PHE A 189 -0.24 -14.51 1.01
C PHE A 189 -0.70 -13.11 1.44
N PHE A 190 -1.72 -12.55 0.78
CA PHE A 190 -2.11 -11.16 1.03
C PHE A 190 -2.61 -10.92 2.46
N PRO A 191 -3.54 -11.71 3.01
CA PRO A 191 -3.97 -11.49 4.40
C PRO A 191 -2.84 -11.59 5.41
N SER A 192 -1.96 -12.57 5.26
CA SER A 192 -0.81 -12.76 6.16
C SER A 192 0.18 -11.61 6.05
N SER A 193 0.47 -11.18 4.83
CA SER A 193 1.36 -10.07 4.54
C SER A 193 0.85 -8.75 5.14
N MET A 194 -0.47 -8.54 5.09
CA MET A 194 -1.09 -7.33 5.64
C MET A 194 -1.03 -7.30 7.18
N VAL A 195 -1.26 -8.42 7.83
CA VAL A 195 -1.11 -8.52 9.28
C VAL A 195 0.34 -8.22 9.69
N GLU A 196 1.28 -8.78 8.97
CA GLU A 196 2.71 -8.58 9.19
C GLU A 196 3.10 -7.11 8.98
N PHE A 197 2.54 -6.49 7.94
CA PHE A 197 2.72 -5.06 7.67
C PHE A 197 2.35 -4.21 8.89
N TYR A 198 1.19 -4.43 9.49
CA TYR A 198 0.76 -3.68 10.67
C TYR A 198 1.63 -3.94 11.89
N SER A 199 2.10 -5.17 12.06
CA SER A 199 3.03 -5.51 13.13
C SER A 199 4.33 -4.72 13.01
N HIS A 200 4.89 -4.66 11.81
CA HIS A 200 6.11 -3.92 11.53
C HIS A 200 5.89 -2.40 11.61
N LEU A 201 4.76 -1.91 11.13
CA LEU A 201 4.41 -0.49 11.24
C LEU A 201 4.32 -0.07 12.71
N THR A 202 3.65 -0.85 13.54
CA THR A 202 3.50 -0.57 14.96
C THR A 202 4.85 -0.47 15.65
N LYS A 203 5.76 -1.39 15.34
CA LYS A 203 7.14 -1.36 15.87
C LYS A 203 7.90 -0.14 15.40
N ALA A 204 7.77 0.20 14.11
CA ALA A 204 8.44 1.37 13.54
C ALA A 204 7.96 2.67 14.19
N VAL A 205 6.66 2.83 14.35
CA VAL A 205 6.07 4.01 15.01
C VAL A 205 6.57 4.12 16.45
N LYS A 206 6.62 3.01 17.16
CA LYS A 206 7.07 2.95 18.54
C LYS A 206 8.55 3.33 18.70
N SER A 207 9.37 3.00 17.70
CA SER A 207 10.80 3.29 17.72
C SER A 207 11.15 4.72 17.36
N LEU A 208 10.20 5.47 16.75
CA LEU A 208 10.43 6.88 16.46
C LEU A 208 10.37 7.71 17.72
N LYS A 209 11.36 8.60 17.87
CA LYS A 209 11.36 9.59 18.94
C LYS A 209 10.32 10.66 18.63
N ASP A 210 9.86 11.34 19.67
CA ASP A 210 8.83 12.36 19.53
C ASP A 210 9.24 13.47 18.56
N PHE A 211 8.28 13.93 17.82
CA PHE A 211 8.42 15.09 16.94
C PHE A 211 8.10 16.35 17.70
#